data_be0bb6ef538d9c0d76e16e25f5d62214
#
_entry.id   be0bb6ef538d9c0d76e16e25f5d62214
#
_cell.length_a   1.000
_cell.length_b   1.000
_cell.length_c   1.000
_cell.angle_alpha   90.00
_cell.angle_beta   90.00
_cell.angle_gamma   90.00
#
_symmetry.space_group_name_H-M   'P 1'
#
loop_
_entity.id
_entity.type
_entity.pdbx_description
1 polymer ?
#
loop_
_entity_poly.entity_id
_entity_poly.type
_entity_poly.pdbx_seq_one_letter_code
_entity_poly.pdbx_strand_id
1 'polypeptide(L)'
;MKNTLDIFNLNLKAFGLDISDQSLKLVQLEKKRKQIKMRCFNEIGLKEDVIKKGVVLKPDILSESIKSLVKKTKGLNTKYVSLSLPEEKAFLQVISMPKMKEEEFKNAVKYEAENYIPLSIDKMYLDCESISFSETIKDTQEVLLAAFQKETVDSYLGVLDEAGLVPLVLETESQAITRSLINDSNGKTPRMIIDIGANRTIFIIVTGATPRFSAYVPLSSNVFTEAIAKTLKIDFKKAEELKIKCGLRRQTEQEKEVFDALIPGLVDLTEQIKRHFDYYHDYAQEKGYGEKNTDIKDMLICGGGSNLVNLDKFLSEQLKVPVKIGNPLINISGVKQFAVEKDKLSFAVAIGLALRGLGEHD
;
A
#
# COMPACT_ATOMS: atom_id res chain seq x y z
N MET A 1 4.28 -33.56 -15.86
CA MET A 1 3.43 -33.32 -17.05
C MET A 1 3.37 -31.81 -17.24
N LYS A 2 4.04 -31.25 -18.25
CA LYS A 2 3.95 -29.83 -18.58
C LYS A 2 2.48 -29.52 -18.93
N ASN A 3 1.90 -28.59 -18.20
CA ASN A 3 0.51 -28.17 -18.41
C ASN A 3 0.34 -27.66 -19.85
N THR A 4 -0.62 -28.20 -20.57
CA THR A 4 -1.00 -27.84 -21.94
C THR A 4 -1.47 -26.38 -22.10
N LEU A 5 -1.52 -25.60 -21.01
CA LEU A 5 -1.83 -24.16 -21.01
C LEU A 5 -0.65 -23.26 -21.39
N ASP A 6 0.59 -23.80 -21.39
CA ASP A 6 1.78 -23.06 -21.82
C ASP A 6 1.87 -22.80 -23.34
N ILE A 7 0.99 -23.40 -24.15
CA ILE A 7 0.99 -23.24 -25.62
C ILE A 7 0.37 -21.90 -26.05
N PHE A 8 -0.49 -21.31 -25.23
CA PHE A 8 -1.03 -19.96 -25.40
C PHE A 8 -0.56 -19.10 -24.24
N ASN A 9 0.67 -18.66 -24.28
CA ASN A 9 1.19 -17.64 -23.35
C ASN A 9 0.45 -16.31 -23.61
N LEU A 10 -0.86 -16.30 -23.31
CA LEU A 10 -1.70 -15.11 -23.29
C LEU A 10 -1.26 -14.30 -22.07
N ASN A 11 -0.27 -13.45 -22.28
CA ASN A 11 0.20 -12.48 -21.31
C ASN A 11 -0.93 -11.47 -21.07
N LEU A 12 -1.92 -11.89 -20.27
CA LEU A 12 -3.11 -11.10 -19.96
C LEU A 12 -2.67 -9.90 -19.14
N LYS A 13 -2.83 -8.71 -19.68
CA LYS A 13 -2.48 -7.46 -19.03
C LYS A 13 -3.66 -6.94 -18.22
N ALA A 14 -3.43 -6.71 -16.95
CA ALA A 14 -4.41 -6.09 -16.06
C ALA A 14 -4.11 -4.60 -15.85
N PHE A 15 -5.14 -3.83 -15.56
CA PHE A 15 -4.96 -2.51 -14.97
C PHE A 15 -4.98 -2.63 -13.44
N GLY A 16 -4.34 -1.68 -12.75
CA GLY A 16 -4.42 -1.57 -11.29
C GLY A 16 -5.67 -0.81 -10.88
N LEU A 17 -6.44 -1.37 -9.96
CA LEU A 17 -7.59 -0.75 -9.33
C LEU A 17 -7.37 -0.66 -7.82
N ASP A 18 -7.23 0.55 -7.32
CA ASP A 18 -7.19 0.85 -5.90
C ASP A 18 -8.59 1.28 -5.45
N ILE A 19 -9.14 0.56 -4.47
CA ILE A 19 -10.45 0.80 -3.87
C ILE A 19 -10.24 1.23 -2.42
N SER A 20 -10.34 2.53 -2.15
CA SER A 20 -10.30 3.08 -0.80
C SER A 20 -11.70 3.48 -0.30
N ASP A 21 -11.82 3.80 0.99
CA ASP A 21 -13.11 4.22 1.58
C ASP A 21 -13.67 5.51 0.92
N GLN A 22 -12.84 6.33 0.30
CA GLN A 22 -13.24 7.65 -0.22
C GLN A 22 -13.08 7.80 -1.74
N SER A 23 -12.31 6.94 -2.40
CA SER A 23 -12.05 7.07 -3.84
C SER A 23 -11.72 5.75 -4.50
N LEU A 24 -11.94 5.71 -5.81
CA LEU A 24 -11.46 4.66 -6.69
C LEU A 24 -10.41 5.24 -7.61
N LYS A 25 -9.25 4.58 -7.70
CA LYS A 25 -8.16 4.97 -8.59
C LYS A 25 -7.82 3.85 -9.54
N LEU A 26 -7.68 4.18 -10.80
CA LEU A 26 -7.36 3.25 -11.87
C LEU A 26 -6.09 3.70 -12.59
N VAL A 27 -5.18 2.76 -12.81
CA VAL A 27 -3.97 2.98 -13.61
C VAL A 27 -3.78 1.80 -14.57
N GLN A 28 -3.57 2.09 -15.85
CA GLN A 28 -3.10 1.09 -16.80
C GLN A 28 -1.72 1.47 -17.31
N LEU A 29 -0.81 0.51 -17.25
CA LEU A 29 0.54 0.60 -17.80
C LEU A 29 0.66 -0.23 -19.08
N GLU A 30 1.62 0.12 -19.91
CA GLU A 30 2.01 -0.65 -21.09
C GLU A 30 3.54 -0.75 -21.16
N LYS A 31 4.03 -1.92 -21.55
CA LYS A 31 5.46 -2.10 -21.86
C LYS A 31 5.67 -1.88 -23.34
N LYS A 32 6.46 -0.85 -23.69
CA LYS A 32 6.92 -0.57 -25.05
C LYS A 32 8.43 -0.76 -25.11
N ARG A 33 8.86 -1.82 -25.77
CA ARG A 33 10.27 -2.27 -25.77
C ARG A 33 10.71 -2.56 -24.32
N LYS A 34 11.75 -1.87 -23.83
CA LYS A 34 12.27 -2.00 -22.45
C LYS A 34 11.72 -0.93 -21.49
N GLN A 35 10.75 -0.11 -21.90
CA GLN A 35 10.22 0.98 -21.11
C GLN A 35 8.79 0.69 -20.68
N ILE A 36 8.51 0.89 -19.39
CA ILE A 36 7.16 0.90 -18.85
C ILE A 36 6.61 2.31 -18.97
N LYS A 37 5.45 2.46 -19.59
CA LYS A 37 4.78 3.75 -19.81
C LYS A 37 3.37 3.72 -19.25
N MET A 38 2.91 4.86 -18.77
CA MET A 38 1.52 5.04 -18.40
C MET A 38 0.66 5.15 -19.66
N ARG A 39 -0.37 4.30 -19.75
CA ARG A 39 -1.35 4.30 -20.83
C ARG A 39 -2.53 5.21 -20.51
N CYS A 40 -3.15 4.99 -19.38
CA CYS A 40 -4.23 5.82 -18.86
C CYS A 40 -4.31 5.72 -17.34
N PHE A 41 -4.93 6.71 -16.73
CA PHE A 41 -5.28 6.74 -15.32
C PHE A 41 -6.56 7.57 -15.12
N ASN A 42 -7.25 7.33 -14.03
CA ASN A 42 -8.42 8.10 -13.63
C ASN A 42 -8.71 7.91 -12.14
N GLU A 43 -9.46 8.86 -11.58
CA GLU A 43 -9.94 8.82 -10.20
C GLU A 43 -11.38 9.32 -10.14
N ILE A 44 -12.17 8.70 -9.26
CA ILE A 44 -13.48 9.22 -8.86
C ILE A 44 -13.63 9.12 -7.34
N GLY A 45 -14.31 10.09 -6.73
CA GLY A 45 -14.71 10.00 -5.33
C GLY A 45 -15.81 8.97 -5.12
N LEU A 46 -15.78 8.29 -3.98
CA LEU A 46 -16.88 7.46 -3.50
C LEU A 46 -17.78 8.25 -2.56
N LYS A 47 -19.08 7.92 -2.56
CA LYS A 47 -20.02 8.43 -1.57
C LYS A 47 -19.67 7.86 -0.19
N GLU A 48 -20.01 8.61 0.83
CA GLU A 48 -19.88 8.16 2.21
C GLU A 48 -20.67 6.85 2.46
N ASP A 49 -20.16 6.04 3.37
CA ASP A 49 -20.73 4.75 3.77
C ASP A 49 -20.96 3.75 2.62
N VAL A 50 -20.20 3.83 1.55
CA VAL A 50 -20.11 2.74 0.55
C VAL A 50 -19.14 1.67 1.02
N ILE A 51 -17.98 2.12 1.52
CA ILE A 51 -16.98 1.29 2.18
C ILE A 51 -16.64 1.95 3.52
N LYS A 52 -16.45 1.16 4.56
CA LYS A 52 -16.03 1.63 5.87
C LYS A 52 -15.06 0.67 6.50
N LYS A 53 -13.84 1.15 6.78
CA LYS A 53 -12.75 0.33 7.32
C LYS A 53 -12.54 -0.95 6.52
N GLY A 54 -12.51 -0.82 5.20
CA GLY A 54 -12.32 -1.92 4.27
C GLY A 54 -13.50 -2.89 4.11
N VAL A 55 -14.64 -2.64 4.78
CA VAL A 55 -15.86 -3.43 4.62
C VAL A 55 -16.78 -2.79 3.60
N VAL A 56 -17.17 -3.52 2.57
CA VAL A 56 -18.15 -3.07 1.56
C VAL A 56 -19.55 -3.09 2.17
N LEU A 57 -20.14 -1.90 2.38
CA LEU A 57 -21.49 -1.77 2.96
C LEU A 57 -22.58 -1.68 1.88
N LYS A 58 -22.25 -1.14 0.68
CA LYS A 58 -23.18 -0.94 -0.42
C LYS A 58 -22.57 -1.46 -1.72
N PRO A 59 -22.61 -2.79 -1.96
CA PRO A 59 -21.96 -3.42 -3.13
C PRO A 59 -22.49 -2.88 -4.46
N ASP A 60 -23.80 -2.68 -4.60
CA ASP A 60 -24.42 -2.15 -5.83
C ASP A 60 -23.86 -0.76 -6.20
N ILE A 61 -23.72 0.14 -5.19
CA ILE A 61 -23.18 1.49 -5.42
C ILE A 61 -21.71 1.42 -5.78
N LEU A 62 -20.96 0.52 -5.16
CA LEU A 62 -19.55 0.33 -5.46
C LEU A 62 -19.35 -0.20 -6.88
N SER A 63 -20.11 -1.22 -7.27
CA SER A 63 -20.11 -1.80 -8.62
C SER A 63 -20.43 -0.74 -9.69
N GLU A 64 -21.49 0.07 -9.49
CA GLU A 64 -21.86 1.15 -10.41
C GLU A 64 -20.75 2.25 -10.47
N SER A 65 -20.11 2.54 -9.34
CA SER A 65 -18.98 3.49 -9.29
C SER A 65 -17.81 2.96 -10.10
N ILE A 66 -17.47 1.67 -9.99
CA ILE A 66 -16.41 1.03 -10.78
C ILE A 66 -16.74 1.07 -12.28
N LYS A 67 -17.98 0.72 -12.68
CA LYS A 67 -18.46 0.81 -14.07
C LYS A 67 -18.29 2.24 -14.61
N SER A 68 -18.66 3.24 -13.79
CA SER A 68 -18.52 4.66 -14.14
C SER A 68 -17.05 5.06 -14.34
N LEU A 69 -16.16 4.63 -13.44
CA LEU A 69 -14.71 4.88 -13.53
C LEU A 69 -14.14 4.28 -14.83
N VAL A 70 -14.41 3.01 -15.08
CA VAL A 70 -13.97 2.28 -16.28
C VAL A 70 -14.46 2.98 -17.56
N LYS A 71 -15.76 3.30 -17.63
CA LYS A 71 -16.35 3.98 -18.79
C LYS A 71 -15.77 5.36 -19.05
N LYS A 72 -15.45 6.11 -18.00
CA LYS A 72 -14.85 7.46 -18.10
C LYS A 72 -13.35 7.43 -18.40
N THR A 73 -12.67 6.30 -18.24
CA THR A 73 -11.23 6.18 -18.43
C THR A 73 -10.90 5.97 -19.91
N LYS A 74 -10.59 7.06 -20.60
CA LYS A 74 -10.19 7.03 -22.02
C LYS A 74 -8.87 6.27 -22.19
N GLY A 75 -8.83 5.34 -23.14
CA GLY A 75 -7.64 4.56 -23.44
C GLY A 75 -7.52 3.23 -22.69
N LEU A 76 -8.36 2.95 -21.74
CA LEU A 76 -8.46 1.63 -21.11
C LEU A 76 -8.87 0.58 -22.15
N ASN A 77 -8.17 -0.55 -22.21
CA ASN A 77 -8.37 -1.56 -23.25
C ASN A 77 -8.38 -3.00 -22.75
N THR A 78 -8.60 -3.18 -21.45
CA THR A 78 -8.70 -4.51 -20.84
C THR A 78 -9.79 -4.51 -19.77
N LYS A 79 -10.39 -5.68 -19.54
CA LYS A 79 -11.29 -5.95 -18.41
C LYS A 79 -10.61 -6.69 -17.26
N TYR A 80 -9.35 -7.06 -17.45
CA TYR A 80 -8.58 -7.74 -16.42
C TYR A 80 -8.04 -6.73 -15.42
N VAL A 81 -8.12 -7.06 -14.13
CA VAL A 81 -7.79 -6.15 -13.04
C VAL A 81 -6.85 -6.79 -12.01
N SER A 82 -5.87 -6.02 -11.55
CA SER A 82 -5.14 -6.26 -10.31
C SER A 82 -5.72 -5.35 -9.24
N LEU A 83 -6.15 -5.91 -8.12
CA LEU A 83 -6.85 -5.21 -7.04
C LEU A 83 -6.07 -5.30 -5.73
N SER A 84 -6.00 -4.21 -4.98
CA SER A 84 -5.61 -4.27 -3.57
C SER A 84 -6.80 -4.58 -2.68
N LEU A 85 -6.54 -5.44 -1.69
CA LEU A 85 -7.47 -5.69 -0.58
C LEU A 85 -7.07 -4.81 0.61
N PRO A 86 -8.05 -4.40 1.44
CA PRO A 86 -7.78 -3.49 2.57
C PRO A 86 -6.77 -4.06 3.57
N GLU A 87 -5.75 -3.28 3.90
CA GLU A 87 -4.70 -3.67 4.85
C GLU A 87 -5.27 -4.03 6.23
N GLU A 88 -6.36 -3.40 6.68
CA GLU A 88 -7.02 -3.72 7.95
C GLU A 88 -7.60 -5.14 8.01
N LYS A 89 -7.77 -5.78 6.88
CA LYS A 89 -8.33 -7.14 6.74
C LYS A 89 -7.28 -8.16 6.30
N ALA A 90 -6.05 -7.68 6.11
CA ALA A 90 -4.91 -8.48 5.73
C ALA A 90 -4.11 -8.91 6.96
N PHE A 91 -3.48 -10.05 6.83
CA PHE A 91 -2.35 -10.45 7.65
C PHE A 91 -1.16 -10.64 6.72
N LEU A 92 -0.10 -9.90 6.94
CA LEU A 92 1.13 -9.99 6.15
C LEU A 92 2.32 -10.09 7.10
N GLN A 93 3.04 -11.20 7.02
CA GLN A 93 4.21 -11.43 7.88
C GLN A 93 5.23 -12.34 7.20
N VAL A 94 6.51 -12.11 7.47
CA VAL A 94 7.57 -13.04 7.12
C VAL A 94 7.74 -14.03 8.27
N ILE A 95 7.67 -15.32 7.93
CA ILE A 95 7.90 -16.42 8.87
C ILE A 95 9.16 -17.20 8.47
N SER A 96 9.83 -17.80 9.44
CA SER A 96 10.99 -18.65 9.19
C SER A 96 10.58 -20.11 9.31
N MET A 97 10.90 -20.91 8.29
CA MET A 97 10.56 -22.33 8.22
C MET A 97 11.78 -23.18 7.82
N PRO A 98 11.85 -24.45 8.20
CA PRO A 98 12.86 -25.36 7.67
C PRO A 98 12.79 -25.42 6.13
N LYS A 99 13.94 -25.59 5.49
CA LYS A 99 13.97 -25.90 4.05
C LYS A 99 13.34 -27.26 3.80
N MET A 100 12.42 -27.35 2.87
CA MET A 100 11.69 -28.57 2.54
C MET A 100 11.37 -28.65 1.05
N LYS A 101 10.87 -29.79 0.60
CA LYS A 101 10.45 -29.99 -0.78
C LYS A 101 9.15 -29.20 -1.06
N GLU A 102 8.98 -28.78 -2.30
CA GLU A 102 7.80 -28.00 -2.74
C GLU A 102 6.46 -28.69 -2.45
N GLU A 103 6.43 -30.03 -2.53
CA GLU A 103 5.23 -30.85 -2.25
C GLU A 103 4.79 -30.77 -0.78
N GLU A 104 5.74 -30.63 0.14
CA GLU A 104 5.49 -30.53 1.59
C GLU A 104 5.24 -29.10 2.02
N PHE A 105 5.79 -28.14 1.26
CA PHE A 105 5.83 -26.72 1.61
C PHE A 105 4.45 -26.12 1.87
N LYS A 106 3.49 -26.31 0.95
CA LYS A 106 2.14 -25.73 1.08
C LYS A 106 1.39 -26.20 2.34
N ASN A 107 1.54 -27.48 2.68
CA ASN A 107 0.91 -28.03 3.89
C ASN A 107 1.61 -27.52 5.15
N ALA A 108 2.94 -27.48 5.16
CA ALA A 108 3.71 -26.98 6.28
C ALA A 108 3.44 -25.50 6.55
N VAL A 109 3.35 -24.66 5.50
CA VAL A 109 2.96 -23.24 5.64
C VAL A 109 1.58 -23.10 6.26
N LYS A 110 0.61 -23.94 5.88
CA LYS A 110 -0.73 -23.89 6.45
C LYS A 110 -0.73 -24.17 7.95
N TYR A 111 0.01 -25.18 8.39
CA TYR A 111 0.15 -25.49 9.82
C TYR A 111 0.90 -24.40 10.58
N GLU A 112 1.98 -23.89 10.00
CA GLU A 112 2.76 -22.83 10.65
C GLU A 112 1.94 -21.52 10.75
N ALA A 113 1.11 -21.21 9.75
CA ALA A 113 0.24 -20.04 9.74
C ALA A 113 -0.74 -20.01 10.93
N GLU A 114 -1.15 -21.17 11.47
CA GLU A 114 -2.04 -21.25 12.65
C GLU A 114 -1.39 -20.65 13.90
N ASN A 115 -0.06 -20.63 13.98
CA ASN A 115 0.67 -20.04 15.09
C ASN A 115 0.68 -18.50 15.07
N TYR A 116 0.44 -17.89 13.91
CA TYR A 116 0.56 -16.45 13.71
C TYR A 116 -0.79 -15.77 13.46
N ILE A 117 -1.74 -16.45 12.82
CA ILE A 117 -3.03 -15.87 12.44
C ILE A 117 -4.03 -16.09 13.58
N PRO A 118 -4.59 -15.01 14.18
CA PRO A 118 -5.49 -15.13 15.34
C PRO A 118 -6.91 -15.59 14.97
N LEU A 119 -7.10 -16.08 13.75
CA LEU A 119 -8.38 -16.55 13.20
C LEU A 119 -8.24 -17.97 12.65
N SER A 120 -9.36 -18.70 12.58
CA SER A 120 -9.38 -20.04 11.99
C SER A 120 -8.95 -19.98 10.52
N ILE A 121 -7.94 -20.76 10.16
CA ILE A 121 -7.39 -20.85 8.80
C ILE A 121 -8.47 -21.21 7.76
N ASP A 122 -9.48 -21.99 8.14
CA ASP A 122 -10.57 -22.36 7.25
C ASP A 122 -11.42 -21.16 6.79
N LYS A 123 -11.36 -20.04 7.52
CA LYS A 123 -12.03 -18.78 7.17
C LYS A 123 -11.12 -17.81 6.40
N MET A 124 -9.90 -18.25 6.07
CA MET A 124 -8.90 -17.41 5.40
C MET A 124 -8.57 -17.93 4.01
N TYR A 125 -8.30 -17.01 3.09
CA TYR A 125 -7.48 -17.29 1.92
C TYR A 125 -6.04 -17.04 2.31
N LEU A 126 -5.17 -18.01 2.00
CA LEU A 126 -3.74 -17.97 2.29
C LEU A 126 -2.96 -17.99 1.00
N ASP A 127 -1.95 -17.16 0.91
CA ASP A 127 -0.91 -17.23 -0.10
C ASP A 127 0.46 -17.10 0.55
N CYS A 128 1.47 -17.70 -0.06
CA CYS A 128 2.82 -17.69 0.47
C CYS A 128 3.87 -17.69 -0.63
N GLU A 129 4.92 -16.92 -0.40
CA GLU A 129 6.04 -16.80 -1.32
C GLU A 129 7.35 -17.05 -0.56
N SER A 130 8.21 -17.94 -1.08
CA SER A 130 9.55 -18.14 -0.53
C SER A 130 10.42 -16.95 -0.91
N ILE A 131 10.98 -16.26 0.09
CA ILE A 131 11.84 -15.10 -0.10
C ILE A 131 13.27 -15.44 0.30
N SER A 132 14.19 -15.38 -0.66
CA SER A 132 15.61 -15.67 -0.43
C SER A 132 16.32 -14.41 0.04
N PHE A 133 16.50 -14.24 1.34
CA PHE A 133 17.18 -13.04 1.84
C PHE A 133 18.39 -13.30 2.76
N SER A 134 18.50 -14.45 3.36
CA SER A 134 19.58 -14.74 4.32
C SER A 134 20.41 -15.93 3.92
N GLU A 135 21.67 -15.67 3.55
CA GLU A 135 22.72 -16.71 3.48
C GLU A 135 23.11 -17.22 4.88
N THR A 136 22.55 -16.64 5.95
CA THR A 136 23.06 -16.78 7.32
C THR A 136 22.51 -17.96 8.09
N ILE A 137 21.38 -18.54 7.67
CA ILE A 137 20.78 -19.70 8.36
C ILE A 137 20.70 -20.87 7.38
N LYS A 138 21.64 -21.82 7.49
CA LYS A 138 21.85 -22.88 6.48
C LYS A 138 20.64 -23.78 6.21
N ASP A 139 19.75 -24.00 7.18
CA ASP A 139 18.68 -25.00 7.10
C ASP A 139 17.27 -24.40 7.17
N THR A 140 17.14 -23.07 7.13
CA THR A 140 15.85 -22.38 7.13
C THR A 140 15.65 -21.56 5.86
N GLN A 141 14.38 -21.29 5.55
CA GLN A 141 13.96 -20.37 4.49
C GLN A 141 12.96 -19.37 5.07
N GLU A 142 12.96 -18.17 4.55
CA GLU A 142 11.96 -17.17 4.87
C GLU A 142 10.79 -17.27 3.90
N VAL A 143 9.59 -17.11 4.42
CA VAL A 143 8.35 -17.19 3.68
C VAL A 143 7.52 -15.96 3.99
N LEU A 144 7.18 -15.18 2.96
CA LEU A 144 6.18 -14.14 3.07
C LEU A 144 4.80 -14.81 3.07
N LEU A 145 4.09 -14.71 4.18
CA LEU A 145 2.74 -15.21 4.36
C LEU A 145 1.76 -14.05 4.23
N ALA A 146 0.80 -14.18 3.33
CA ALA A 146 -0.32 -13.27 3.18
C ALA A 146 -1.63 -14.02 3.45
N ALA A 147 -2.52 -13.45 4.25
CA ALA A 147 -3.81 -14.04 4.56
C ALA A 147 -4.92 -12.99 4.59
N PHE A 148 -6.09 -13.35 4.06
CA PHE A 148 -7.29 -12.51 4.04
C PHE A 148 -8.51 -13.27 4.47
N GLN A 149 -9.42 -12.63 5.20
CA GLN A 149 -10.73 -13.22 5.51
C GLN A 149 -11.51 -13.50 4.21
N LYS A 150 -12.02 -14.72 4.05
CA LYS A 150 -12.80 -15.13 2.87
C LYS A 150 -13.98 -14.19 2.60
N GLU A 151 -14.73 -13.84 3.64
CA GLU A 151 -15.86 -12.92 3.54
C GLU A 151 -15.48 -11.57 2.90
N THR A 152 -14.31 -11.02 3.29
CA THR A 152 -13.81 -9.78 2.69
C THR A 152 -13.49 -9.98 1.21
N VAL A 153 -12.70 -11.00 0.88
CA VAL A 153 -12.30 -11.28 -0.51
C VAL A 153 -13.52 -11.51 -1.39
N ASP A 154 -14.44 -12.37 -0.94
CA ASP A 154 -15.64 -12.74 -1.70
C ASP A 154 -16.55 -11.53 -1.96
N SER A 155 -16.64 -10.59 -0.99
CA SER A 155 -17.39 -9.34 -1.17
C SER A 155 -16.79 -8.47 -2.29
N TYR A 156 -15.45 -8.32 -2.34
CA TYR A 156 -14.78 -7.56 -3.40
C TYR A 156 -14.87 -8.27 -4.76
N LEU A 157 -14.74 -9.60 -4.78
CA LEU A 157 -14.90 -10.40 -6.01
C LEU A 157 -16.31 -10.27 -6.57
N GLY A 158 -17.35 -10.32 -5.74
CA GLY A 158 -18.73 -10.11 -6.16
C GLY A 158 -18.96 -8.75 -6.81
N VAL A 159 -18.41 -7.69 -6.23
CA VAL A 159 -18.47 -6.32 -6.79
C VAL A 159 -17.76 -6.24 -8.15
N LEU A 160 -16.59 -6.88 -8.31
CA LEU A 160 -15.88 -6.90 -9.59
C LEU A 160 -16.65 -7.67 -10.66
N ASP A 161 -17.24 -8.80 -10.32
CA ASP A 161 -18.07 -9.60 -11.24
C ASP A 161 -19.28 -8.80 -11.73
N GLU A 162 -20.00 -8.16 -10.82
CA GLU A 162 -21.09 -7.25 -11.18
C GLU A 162 -20.63 -6.08 -12.05
N ALA A 163 -19.38 -5.59 -11.86
CA ALA A 163 -18.80 -4.56 -12.69
C ALA A 163 -18.32 -5.07 -14.05
N GLY A 164 -18.38 -6.38 -14.31
CA GLY A 164 -17.91 -7.01 -15.56
C GLY A 164 -16.39 -7.09 -15.68
N LEU A 165 -15.70 -7.07 -14.55
CA LEU A 165 -14.23 -7.14 -14.46
C LEU A 165 -13.79 -8.55 -14.06
N VAL A 166 -12.59 -8.93 -14.52
CA VAL A 166 -12.00 -10.24 -14.22
C VAL A 166 -10.73 -10.03 -13.41
N PRO A 167 -10.72 -10.38 -12.11
CA PRO A 167 -9.53 -10.25 -11.29
C PRO A 167 -8.46 -11.27 -11.73
N LEU A 168 -7.23 -10.80 -11.94
CA LEU A 168 -6.06 -11.64 -12.17
C LEU A 168 -5.19 -11.75 -10.92
N VAL A 169 -5.13 -10.68 -10.14
CA VAL A 169 -4.32 -10.60 -8.92
C VAL A 169 -5.10 -9.87 -7.85
N LEU A 170 -5.04 -10.42 -6.64
CA LEU A 170 -5.44 -9.76 -5.40
C LEU A 170 -4.21 -9.71 -4.49
N GLU A 171 -3.88 -8.55 -3.97
CA GLU A 171 -2.72 -8.39 -3.08
C GLU A 171 -2.98 -7.36 -1.99
N THR A 172 -2.07 -7.21 -1.03
CA THR A 172 -2.14 -6.18 0.00
C THR A 172 -1.78 -4.80 -0.57
N GLU A 173 -2.28 -3.73 0.05
CA GLU A 173 -1.86 -2.37 -0.29
C GLU A 173 -0.35 -2.21 -0.08
N SER A 174 0.22 -2.80 0.98
CA SER A 174 1.65 -2.74 1.30
C SER A 174 2.53 -3.37 0.22
N GLN A 175 2.12 -4.49 -0.41
CA GLN A 175 2.84 -5.09 -1.54
C GLN A 175 2.82 -4.15 -2.76
N ALA A 176 1.66 -3.57 -3.09
CA ALA A 176 1.52 -2.63 -4.19
C ALA A 176 2.35 -1.36 -3.97
N ILE A 177 2.26 -0.74 -2.78
CA ILE A 177 3.03 0.45 -2.41
C ILE A 177 4.53 0.18 -2.53
N THR A 178 5.00 -0.93 -1.97
CA THR A 178 6.42 -1.33 -2.05
C THR A 178 6.89 -1.39 -3.50
N ARG A 179 6.13 -2.05 -4.38
CA ARG A 179 6.47 -2.19 -5.80
C ARG A 179 6.48 -0.84 -6.54
N SER A 180 5.65 0.11 -6.14
CA SER A 180 5.63 1.43 -6.77
C SER A 180 6.80 2.32 -6.36
N LEU A 181 7.28 2.19 -5.09
CA LEU A 181 8.25 3.11 -4.51
C LEU A 181 9.70 2.58 -4.51
N ILE A 182 9.88 1.28 -4.62
CA ILE A 182 11.20 0.65 -4.56
C ILE A 182 11.61 0.19 -5.96
N ASN A 183 12.83 0.56 -6.36
CA ASN A 183 13.44 0.13 -7.62
C ASN A 183 14.70 -0.71 -7.43
N ASP A 184 15.16 -0.88 -6.18
CA ASP A 184 16.31 -1.67 -5.81
C ASP A 184 15.88 -2.96 -5.11
N SER A 185 15.67 -4.00 -5.91
CA SER A 185 15.30 -5.33 -5.39
C SER A 185 16.41 -6.02 -4.60
N ASN A 186 17.66 -5.58 -4.77
CA ASN A 186 18.83 -6.18 -4.12
C ASN A 186 19.26 -5.42 -2.85
N GLY A 187 18.57 -4.37 -2.48
CA GLY A 187 18.85 -3.60 -1.27
C GLY A 187 18.74 -4.47 -0.02
N LYS A 188 19.82 -4.52 0.79
CA LYS A 188 19.83 -5.31 2.04
C LYS A 188 19.46 -4.50 3.28
N THR A 189 19.39 -3.19 3.16
CA THR A 189 19.09 -2.30 4.29
C THR A 189 17.58 -2.11 4.43
N PRO A 190 17.02 -2.33 5.62
CA PRO A 190 15.60 -2.08 5.86
C PRO A 190 15.23 -0.61 5.68
N ARG A 191 14.05 -0.37 5.15
CA ARG A 191 13.40 0.93 5.00
C ARG A 191 12.01 0.91 5.58
N MET A 192 11.57 2.04 6.11
CA MET A 192 10.15 2.21 6.44
C MET A 192 9.48 3.06 5.36
N ILE A 193 8.33 2.59 4.88
CA ILE A 193 7.42 3.36 4.04
C ILE A 193 6.21 3.70 4.90
N ILE A 194 5.77 4.95 4.84
CA ILE A 194 4.62 5.46 5.59
C ILE A 194 3.63 6.00 4.57
N ASP A 195 2.53 5.28 4.38
CA ASP A 195 1.43 5.71 3.52
C ASP A 195 0.38 6.43 4.36
N ILE A 196 0.29 7.75 4.20
CA ILE A 196 -0.67 8.59 4.93
C ILE A 196 -1.91 8.76 4.06
N GLY A 197 -2.89 7.90 4.28
CA GLY A 197 -4.18 7.94 3.59
C GLY A 197 -5.16 8.96 4.19
N ALA A 198 -6.37 9.00 3.62
CA ALA A 198 -7.45 9.86 4.10
C ALA A 198 -8.01 9.39 5.45
N ASN A 199 -8.16 8.07 5.66
CA ASN A 199 -8.80 7.49 6.86
C ASN A 199 -7.84 6.67 7.73
N ARG A 200 -6.64 6.32 7.27
CA ARG A 200 -5.64 5.55 7.98
C ARG A 200 -4.23 5.84 7.50
N THR A 201 -3.25 5.47 8.30
CA THR A 201 -1.85 5.42 7.91
C THR A 201 -1.36 3.98 7.94
N ILE A 202 -0.64 3.55 6.91
CA ILE A 202 -0.01 2.22 6.84
C ILE A 202 1.49 2.40 7.01
N PHE A 203 2.07 1.62 7.92
CA PHE A 203 3.51 1.48 8.11
C PHE A 203 3.96 0.19 7.45
N ILE A 204 4.96 0.27 6.59
CA ILE A 204 5.49 -0.88 5.86
C ILE A 204 7.01 -0.89 6.05
N ILE A 205 7.55 -1.99 6.54
CA ILE A 205 8.99 -2.18 6.59
C ILE A 205 9.38 -3.12 5.46
N VAL A 206 10.29 -2.65 4.62
CA VAL A 206 10.71 -3.35 3.42
C VAL A 206 12.21 -3.63 3.46
N THR A 207 12.62 -4.75 2.88
CA THR A 207 14.02 -5.05 2.60
C THR A 207 14.11 -5.49 1.14
N GLY A 208 14.91 -4.80 0.35
CA GLY A 208 14.81 -4.90 -1.10
C GLY A 208 13.42 -4.48 -1.59
N ALA A 209 12.81 -5.27 -2.44
CA ALA A 209 11.45 -5.06 -2.93
C ALA A 209 10.39 -5.87 -2.16
N THR A 210 10.74 -6.46 -1.01
CA THR A 210 9.84 -7.34 -0.25
C THR A 210 9.39 -6.66 1.03
N PRO A 211 8.08 -6.50 1.28
CA PRO A 211 7.57 -6.09 2.58
C PRO A 211 7.84 -7.18 3.61
N ARG A 212 8.39 -6.80 4.75
CA ARG A 212 8.70 -7.68 5.88
C ARG A 212 7.64 -7.65 6.96
N PHE A 213 7.04 -6.48 7.10
CA PHE A 213 6.05 -6.18 8.11
C PHE A 213 5.17 -5.05 7.61
N SER A 214 3.89 -5.14 7.92
CA SER A 214 2.96 -4.03 7.75
C SER A 214 2.04 -3.89 8.96
N ALA A 215 1.68 -2.66 9.25
CA ALA A 215 0.70 -2.33 10.28
C ALA A 215 -0.06 -1.08 9.86
N TYR A 216 -1.29 -0.92 10.35
CA TYR A 216 -2.07 0.29 10.14
C TYR A 216 -2.48 0.94 11.46
N VAL A 217 -2.68 2.24 11.42
CA VAL A 217 -3.20 3.02 12.54
C VAL A 217 -4.32 3.95 12.07
N PRO A 218 -5.32 4.27 12.95
CA PRO A 218 -6.43 5.15 12.59
C PRO A 218 -6.06 6.64 12.57
N LEU A 219 -4.76 6.97 12.58
CA LEU A 219 -4.26 8.32 12.36
C LEU A 219 -4.22 8.60 10.85
N SER A 220 -4.70 9.75 10.40
CA SER A 220 -4.93 9.98 8.99
C SER A 220 -4.94 11.45 8.60
N SER A 221 -4.95 11.72 7.30
CA SER A 221 -5.08 13.08 6.77
C SER A 221 -6.37 13.77 7.23
N ASN A 222 -7.49 13.04 7.37
CA ASN A 222 -8.76 13.59 7.85
C ASN A 222 -8.68 13.98 9.33
N VAL A 223 -7.96 13.24 10.17
CA VAL A 223 -7.73 13.61 11.57
C VAL A 223 -7.03 14.97 11.67
N PHE A 224 -6.08 15.24 10.78
CA PHE A 224 -5.44 16.56 10.71
C PHE A 224 -6.43 17.65 10.28
N THR A 225 -7.30 17.38 9.31
CA THR A 225 -8.32 18.34 8.87
C THR A 225 -9.33 18.62 9.98
N GLU A 226 -9.80 17.59 10.69
CA GLU A 226 -10.71 17.71 11.82
C GLU A 226 -10.10 18.53 12.96
N ALA A 227 -8.82 18.34 13.26
CA ALA A 227 -8.11 19.13 14.27
C ALA A 227 -8.10 20.62 13.92
N ILE A 228 -7.84 20.98 12.65
CA ILE A 228 -7.91 22.37 12.18
C ILE A 228 -9.34 22.89 12.27
N ALA A 229 -10.34 22.13 11.78
CA ALA A 229 -11.75 22.53 11.79
C ALA A 229 -12.23 22.84 13.23
N LYS A 230 -11.88 21.96 14.19
CA LYS A 230 -12.24 22.13 15.60
C LYS A 230 -11.54 23.33 16.24
N THR A 231 -10.24 23.49 16.01
CA THR A 231 -9.44 24.55 16.63
C THR A 231 -9.82 25.91 16.11
N LEU A 232 -10.01 26.05 14.78
CA LEU A 232 -10.35 27.32 14.15
C LEU A 232 -11.88 27.55 14.07
N LYS A 233 -12.71 26.58 14.51
CA LYS A 233 -14.19 26.64 14.48
C LYS A 233 -14.73 26.91 13.05
N ILE A 234 -14.20 26.21 12.06
CA ILE A 234 -14.59 26.31 10.65
C ILE A 234 -15.08 24.92 10.17
N ASP A 235 -15.77 24.92 9.02
CA ASP A 235 -16.18 23.65 8.39
C ASP A 235 -15.00 22.82 7.86
N PHE A 236 -15.24 21.53 7.68
CA PHE A 236 -14.23 20.57 7.24
C PHE A 236 -13.59 20.96 5.89
N LYS A 237 -14.39 21.42 4.92
CA LYS A 237 -13.90 21.79 3.59
C LYS A 237 -12.91 22.95 3.65
N LYS A 238 -13.25 23.98 4.42
CA LYS A 238 -12.37 25.14 4.62
C LYS A 238 -11.10 24.76 5.39
N ALA A 239 -11.23 23.86 6.38
CA ALA A 239 -10.09 23.32 7.08
C ALA A 239 -9.15 22.53 6.16
N GLU A 240 -9.69 21.72 5.25
CA GLU A 240 -8.90 20.99 4.23
C GLU A 240 -8.16 21.96 3.31
N GLU A 241 -8.83 23.01 2.82
CA GLU A 241 -8.21 24.03 2.00
C GLU A 241 -7.04 24.74 2.73
N LEU A 242 -7.22 25.06 4.02
CA LEU A 242 -6.17 25.65 4.85
C LEU A 242 -5.02 24.68 5.10
N LYS A 243 -5.31 23.40 5.39
CA LYS A 243 -4.30 22.37 5.55
C LYS A 243 -3.39 22.27 4.32
N ILE A 244 -3.99 22.20 3.13
CA ILE A 244 -3.24 22.11 1.87
C ILE A 244 -2.44 23.41 1.62
N LYS A 245 -3.05 24.58 1.88
CA LYS A 245 -2.43 25.88 1.63
C LYS A 245 -1.29 26.17 2.59
N CYS A 246 -1.49 25.98 3.88
CA CYS A 246 -0.54 26.36 4.93
C CYS A 246 0.52 25.28 5.18
N GLY A 247 0.11 23.99 5.24
CA GLY A 247 1.01 22.92 5.64
C GLY A 247 1.60 23.16 7.03
N LEU A 248 2.89 22.90 7.17
CA LEU A 248 3.64 23.13 8.41
C LEU A 248 4.48 24.42 8.36
N ARG A 249 4.06 25.41 7.57
CA ARG A 249 4.69 26.75 7.55
C ARG A 249 4.28 27.55 8.79
N ARG A 250 5.09 28.56 9.16
CA ARG A 250 4.88 29.41 10.35
C ARG A 250 5.24 30.88 10.07
N GLN A 251 5.11 31.32 8.82
CA GLN A 251 5.52 32.67 8.41
C GLN A 251 4.42 33.70 8.68
N THR A 252 3.15 33.32 8.57
CA THR A 252 1.99 34.17 8.81
C THR A 252 1.23 33.71 10.06
N GLU A 253 0.38 34.57 10.62
CA GLU A 253 -0.46 34.23 11.77
C GLU A 253 -1.37 33.05 11.46
N GLN A 254 -2.03 33.04 10.30
CA GLN A 254 -2.86 31.92 9.85
C GLN A 254 -2.08 30.61 9.73
N GLU A 255 -0.84 30.64 9.27
CA GLU A 255 0.01 29.45 9.19
C GLU A 255 0.39 28.93 10.57
N LYS A 256 0.64 29.82 11.55
CA LYS A 256 0.90 29.43 12.95
C LYS A 256 -0.33 28.78 13.58
N GLU A 257 -1.52 29.37 13.42
CA GLU A 257 -2.77 28.80 13.94
C GLU A 257 -3.02 27.39 13.37
N VAL A 258 -2.82 27.20 12.06
CA VAL A 258 -2.95 25.89 11.40
C VAL A 258 -1.89 24.92 11.91
N PHE A 259 -0.64 25.35 12.07
CA PHE A 259 0.43 24.54 12.60
C PHE A 259 0.13 24.08 14.04
N ASP A 260 -0.28 25.01 14.90
CA ASP A 260 -0.59 24.71 16.31
C ASP A 260 -1.76 23.72 16.42
N ALA A 261 -2.76 23.84 15.54
CA ALA A 261 -3.85 22.87 15.45
C ALA A 261 -3.38 21.45 15.04
N LEU A 262 -2.31 21.36 14.26
CA LEU A 262 -1.76 20.09 13.78
C LEU A 262 -0.80 19.41 14.76
N ILE A 263 -0.22 20.15 15.74
CA ILE A 263 0.79 19.61 16.66
C ILE A 263 0.35 18.31 17.34
N PRO A 264 -0.85 18.18 17.93
CA PRO A 264 -1.23 16.94 18.63
C PRO A 264 -1.21 15.71 17.70
N GLY A 265 -1.73 15.86 16.47
CA GLY A 265 -1.72 14.78 15.51
C GLY A 265 -0.32 14.45 14.98
N LEU A 266 0.56 15.45 14.83
CA LEU A 266 1.94 15.26 14.41
C LEU A 266 2.78 14.58 15.49
N VAL A 267 2.54 14.88 16.76
CA VAL A 267 3.17 14.19 17.90
C VAL A 267 2.74 12.73 17.91
N ASP A 268 1.43 12.47 17.80
CA ASP A 268 0.91 11.09 17.73
C ASP A 268 1.51 10.33 16.55
N LEU A 269 1.56 10.93 15.34
CA LEU A 269 2.20 10.31 14.18
C LEU A 269 3.66 9.93 14.47
N THR A 270 4.41 10.85 15.09
CA THR A 270 5.82 10.62 15.43
C THR A 270 5.98 9.49 16.43
N GLU A 271 5.11 9.41 17.44
CA GLU A 271 5.11 8.34 18.45
C GLU A 271 4.72 6.99 17.84
N GLN A 272 3.73 6.96 16.95
CA GLN A 272 3.36 5.73 16.23
C GLN A 272 4.53 5.23 15.36
N ILE A 273 5.22 6.13 14.65
CA ILE A 273 6.40 5.75 13.85
C ILE A 273 7.48 5.13 14.76
N LYS A 274 7.82 5.77 15.87
CA LYS A 274 8.82 5.25 16.82
C LYS A 274 8.42 3.89 17.36
N ARG A 275 7.18 3.72 17.78
CA ARG A 275 6.65 2.44 18.31
C ARG A 275 6.79 1.29 17.31
N HIS A 276 6.46 1.53 16.04
CA HIS A 276 6.60 0.50 15.00
C HIS A 276 8.06 0.25 14.61
N PHE A 277 8.91 1.27 14.73
CA PHE A 277 10.35 1.13 14.56
C PHE A 277 10.93 0.22 15.65
N ASP A 278 10.64 0.51 16.92
CA ASP A 278 11.12 -0.27 18.07
C ASP A 278 10.60 -1.72 18.01
N TYR A 279 9.30 -1.89 17.68
CA TYR A 279 8.71 -3.21 17.50
C TYR A 279 9.45 -4.03 16.43
N TYR A 280 9.77 -3.44 15.29
CA TYR A 280 10.50 -4.14 14.25
C TYR A 280 11.94 -4.45 14.66
N HIS A 281 12.59 -3.54 15.36
CA HIS A 281 13.95 -3.74 15.86
C HIS A 281 14.00 -4.98 16.79
N ASP A 282 13.10 -5.05 17.76
CA ASP A 282 12.99 -6.18 18.70
C ASP A 282 12.66 -7.48 17.96
N TYR A 283 11.69 -7.45 17.05
CA TYR A 283 11.31 -8.57 16.21
C TYR A 283 12.50 -9.09 15.38
N ALA A 284 13.23 -8.20 14.73
CA ALA A 284 14.35 -8.58 13.88
C ALA A 284 15.54 -9.14 14.68
N GLN A 285 15.75 -8.65 15.92
CA GLN A 285 16.72 -9.23 16.86
C GLN A 285 16.32 -10.65 17.30
N GLU A 286 15.06 -10.85 17.68
CA GLU A 286 14.52 -12.15 18.08
C GLU A 286 14.65 -13.18 16.95
N LYS A 287 14.45 -12.76 15.70
CA LYS A 287 14.61 -13.61 14.51
C LYS A 287 16.06 -13.80 14.06
N GLY A 288 17.03 -13.17 14.72
CA GLY A 288 18.46 -13.34 14.42
C GLY A 288 18.90 -12.71 13.10
N TYR A 289 18.24 -11.64 12.62
CA TYR A 289 18.60 -10.97 11.37
C TYR A 289 19.95 -10.22 11.42
N GLY A 290 20.58 -10.16 12.59
CA GLY A 290 21.86 -9.48 12.82
C GLY A 290 21.72 -7.95 12.85
N GLU A 291 22.55 -7.26 13.64
CA GLU A 291 22.47 -5.81 13.90
C GLU A 291 22.41 -4.94 12.62
N LYS A 292 23.10 -5.34 11.55
CA LYS A 292 23.10 -4.57 10.29
C LYS A 292 21.79 -4.57 9.54
N ASN A 293 20.89 -5.51 9.84
CA ASN A 293 19.59 -5.69 9.16
C ASN A 293 18.41 -5.25 10.02
N THR A 294 18.66 -4.65 11.19
CA THR A 294 17.63 -4.15 12.11
C THR A 294 17.46 -2.63 12.03
N ASP A 295 18.52 -1.89 11.63
CA ASP A 295 18.50 -0.44 11.60
C ASP A 295 17.84 0.12 10.35
N ILE A 296 16.73 0.81 10.52
CA ILE A 296 16.07 1.58 9.46
C ILE A 296 16.84 2.89 9.27
N LYS A 297 17.49 3.04 8.12
CA LYS A 297 18.37 4.19 7.84
C LYS A 297 17.69 5.34 7.13
N ASP A 298 16.60 5.09 6.44
CA ASP A 298 15.79 6.11 5.80
C ASP A 298 14.31 5.70 5.76
N MET A 299 13.44 6.70 5.59
CA MET A 299 12.00 6.52 5.49
C MET A 299 11.47 7.20 4.25
N LEU A 300 10.44 6.60 3.65
CA LEU A 300 9.69 7.18 2.54
C LEU A 300 8.25 7.46 3.00
N ILE A 301 7.73 8.65 2.67
CA ILE A 301 6.32 8.97 2.88
C ILE A 301 5.58 9.00 1.55
N CYS A 302 4.36 8.45 1.51
CA CYS A 302 3.46 8.46 0.36
C CYS A 302 2.00 8.61 0.81
N GLY A 303 1.05 8.46 -0.11
CA GLY A 303 -0.35 8.75 0.15
C GLY A 303 -0.70 10.23 0.06
N GLY A 304 -1.99 10.52 -0.04
CA GLY A 304 -2.50 11.89 -0.19
C GLY A 304 -2.11 12.83 0.97
N GLY A 305 -2.08 12.31 2.20
CA GLY A 305 -1.70 13.06 3.40
C GLY A 305 -0.23 13.50 3.41
N SER A 306 0.65 12.79 2.69
CA SER A 306 2.07 13.14 2.57
C SER A 306 2.32 14.41 1.73
N ASN A 307 1.29 14.94 1.07
CA ASN A 307 1.35 16.27 0.42
C ASN A 307 1.34 17.44 1.42
N LEU A 308 1.23 17.20 2.72
CA LEU A 308 1.32 18.25 3.73
C LEU A 308 2.71 18.89 3.67
N VAL A 309 2.74 20.17 3.33
CA VAL A 309 3.99 20.93 3.07
C VAL A 309 4.93 20.86 4.27
N ASN A 310 6.19 20.51 4.06
CA ASN A 310 7.26 20.35 5.06
C ASN A 310 7.07 19.17 6.05
N LEU A 311 6.15 18.23 5.79
CA LEU A 311 5.97 17.05 6.66
C LEU A 311 7.24 16.19 6.70
N ASP A 312 7.90 15.99 5.56
CA ASP A 312 9.17 15.27 5.41
C ASP A 312 10.29 15.86 6.29
N LYS A 313 10.40 17.19 6.29
CA LYS A 313 11.39 17.91 7.13
C LYS A 313 11.07 17.78 8.61
N PHE A 314 9.79 18.00 8.97
CA PHE A 314 9.33 17.87 10.35
C PHE A 314 9.62 16.47 10.90
N LEU A 315 9.23 15.44 10.17
CA LEU A 315 9.46 14.05 10.59
C LEU A 315 10.97 13.73 10.66
N SER A 316 11.78 14.20 9.70
CA SER A 316 13.24 14.00 9.75
C SER A 316 13.86 14.62 10.99
N GLU A 317 13.41 15.82 11.40
CA GLU A 317 13.89 16.51 12.59
C GLU A 317 13.47 15.79 13.89
N GLN A 318 12.24 15.28 13.96
CA GLN A 318 11.72 14.62 15.16
C GLN A 318 12.25 13.19 15.35
N LEU A 319 12.44 12.47 14.24
CA LEU A 319 12.86 11.06 14.27
C LEU A 319 14.38 10.88 14.23
N LYS A 320 15.13 11.92 13.87
CA LYS A 320 16.59 11.87 13.62
C LYS A 320 17.00 10.85 12.55
N VAL A 321 16.07 10.53 11.65
CA VAL A 321 16.25 9.65 10.50
C VAL A 321 15.80 10.40 9.25
N PRO A 322 16.54 10.34 8.12
CA PRO A 322 16.12 10.98 6.89
C PRO A 322 14.77 10.47 6.42
N VAL A 323 13.79 11.38 6.30
CA VAL A 323 12.45 11.11 5.73
C VAL A 323 12.35 11.83 4.39
N LYS A 324 11.97 11.10 3.34
CA LYS A 324 11.87 11.61 1.98
C LYS A 324 10.48 11.35 1.41
N ILE A 325 10.04 12.25 0.54
CA ILE A 325 8.82 12.02 -0.24
C ILE A 325 9.09 10.91 -1.26
N GLY A 326 8.28 9.87 -1.24
CA GLY A 326 8.34 8.75 -2.17
C GLY A 326 8.06 9.19 -3.61
N ASN A 327 8.56 8.44 -4.58
CA ASN A 327 8.26 8.65 -5.98
C ASN A 327 7.59 7.40 -6.59
N PRO A 328 6.25 7.33 -6.62
CA PRO A 328 5.54 6.16 -7.17
C PRO A 328 5.81 5.89 -8.66
N LEU A 329 6.40 6.87 -9.35
CA LEU A 329 6.72 6.78 -10.77
C LEU A 329 8.17 6.34 -11.04
N ILE A 330 8.92 5.93 -10.01
CA ILE A 330 10.35 5.61 -10.13
C ILE A 330 10.62 4.49 -11.14
N ASN A 331 9.66 3.55 -11.28
CA ASN A 331 9.72 2.41 -12.20
C ASN A 331 9.07 2.69 -13.57
N ILE A 332 8.59 3.92 -13.81
CA ILE A 332 7.85 4.29 -15.02
C ILE A 332 8.60 5.35 -15.81
N SER A 333 8.71 5.15 -17.13
CA SER A 333 9.43 6.07 -18.02
C SER A 333 8.50 7.10 -18.68
N GLY A 334 8.99 8.34 -18.84
CA GLY A 334 8.35 9.33 -19.72
C GLY A 334 7.03 9.90 -19.21
N VAL A 335 6.86 10.08 -17.91
CA VAL A 335 5.59 10.49 -17.27
C VAL A 335 5.38 12.00 -17.32
N LYS A 336 5.23 12.58 -18.52
CA LYS A 336 4.78 14.00 -18.66
C LYS A 336 3.28 14.20 -18.40
N GLN A 337 2.51 13.10 -18.19
CA GLN A 337 1.05 13.12 -18.13
C GLN A 337 0.45 13.23 -16.73
N PHE A 338 1.21 12.99 -15.66
CA PHE A 338 0.76 13.39 -14.33
C PHE A 338 0.88 14.92 -14.24
N ALA A 339 -0.17 15.60 -14.62
CA ALA A 339 -0.21 17.05 -14.80
C ALA A 339 0.02 17.83 -13.50
N VAL A 340 -0.04 17.17 -12.33
CA VAL A 340 0.19 17.80 -11.03
C VAL A 340 1.04 16.86 -10.16
N GLU A 341 2.24 17.31 -9.76
CA GLU A 341 3.12 16.56 -8.87
C GLU A 341 2.47 16.12 -7.55
N LYS A 342 1.41 16.82 -7.13
CA LYS A 342 0.68 16.54 -5.90
C LYS A 342 -0.15 15.26 -5.95
N ASP A 343 -0.67 14.86 -7.11
CA ASP A 343 -1.59 13.72 -7.21
C ASP A 343 -0.87 12.37 -7.23
N LYS A 344 0.40 12.34 -7.67
CA LYS A 344 1.15 11.09 -7.82
C LYS A 344 1.26 10.24 -6.54
N LEU A 345 1.35 10.89 -5.38
CA LEU A 345 1.51 10.19 -4.09
C LEU A 345 0.26 9.39 -3.73
N SER A 346 -0.93 9.90 -4.05
CA SER A 346 -2.19 9.21 -3.79
C SER A 346 -2.44 8.01 -4.71
N PHE A 347 -1.66 7.89 -5.80
CA PHE A 347 -1.74 6.79 -6.76
C PHE A 347 -0.73 5.66 -6.50
N ALA A 348 0.02 5.69 -5.40
CA ALA A 348 1.06 4.70 -5.12
C ALA A 348 0.55 3.26 -5.20
N VAL A 349 -0.60 2.97 -4.60
CA VAL A 349 -1.26 1.66 -4.65
C VAL A 349 -1.65 1.29 -6.09
N ALA A 350 -2.43 2.14 -6.78
CA ALA A 350 -2.89 1.86 -8.13
C ALA A 350 -1.76 1.65 -9.14
N ILE A 351 -0.64 2.40 -8.98
CA ILE A 351 0.57 2.24 -9.79
C ILE A 351 1.24 0.90 -9.52
N GLY A 352 1.41 0.52 -8.25
CA GLY A 352 2.00 -0.75 -7.86
C GLY A 352 1.19 -1.96 -8.38
N LEU A 353 -0.14 -1.87 -8.31
CA LEU A 353 -1.06 -2.86 -8.89
C LEU A 353 -0.93 -2.95 -10.40
N ALA A 354 -0.82 -1.80 -11.08
CA ALA A 354 -0.64 -1.76 -12.53
C ALA A 354 0.72 -2.33 -12.98
N LEU A 355 1.78 -2.14 -12.17
CA LEU A 355 3.08 -2.80 -12.39
C LEU A 355 2.94 -4.32 -12.29
N ARG A 356 2.22 -4.83 -11.29
CA ARG A 356 1.90 -6.26 -11.16
C ARG A 356 1.10 -6.78 -12.35
N GLY A 357 0.15 -5.98 -12.83
CA GLY A 357 -0.73 -6.30 -13.97
C GLY A 357 -0.03 -6.37 -15.32
N LEU A 358 1.24 -5.98 -15.44
CA LEU A 358 2.02 -6.14 -16.69
C LEU A 358 2.40 -7.60 -16.99
N GLY A 359 2.21 -8.52 -16.00
CA GLY A 359 2.43 -9.96 -16.20
C GLY A 359 3.91 -10.37 -16.18
N GLU A 360 4.81 -9.53 -15.67
CA GLU A 360 6.17 -9.95 -15.36
C GLU A 360 6.13 -10.58 -13.95
N HIS A 361 5.84 -11.87 -13.94
CA HIS A 361 6.05 -12.72 -12.78
C HIS A 361 7.44 -13.33 -12.94
N ASP A 362 8.42 -12.77 -12.24
CA ASP A 362 9.68 -13.45 -11.99
C ASP A 362 9.50 -14.39 -10.80
#